data_f233b19ea952ef1d1f3e167d6d0194b5
#
_entry.id   f233b19ea952ef1d1f3e167d6d0194b5
#
_cell.length_a   1.000
_cell.length_b   1.000
_cell.length_c   1.000
_cell.angle_alpha   90.00
_cell.angle_beta   90.00
_cell.angle_gamma   90.00
#
_symmetry.space_group_name_H-M   'P 1'
#
loop_
_entity.id
_entity.type
_entity.pdbx_description
1 polymer ?
#
loop_
_entity_poly.entity_id
_entity_poly.type
_entity_poly.pdbx_seq_one_letter_code
_entity_poly.pdbx_strand_id
1 'polypeptide(L)'
;EQVKAIREQVGDGRVVLGLSGGVDSAVAGALIHRAIGDQLTCIFVDHGMLRLGEALQVIETFDREMGMDLVAVNAIEAYLEALDGISDPERKRAIIGEKFIRIFEREARKLGQIDFLAQGTIYPDVIESAGKDKKDAHVIKTHHNVGGLPEDMDFELVEPLRLLFKDEVRRIGTALGLPEKIVWRQPFPGPGLAIRCLGEITWDRLEALRKADVIFIEELRQADMLRQGTQQAFAVLLPVKSVGVMGDGRSYEEVIALRAVTTEDFMTADWARLPYDFLANVSRRIVNEVPGVNRVVYDITSKPPGTIEWE
;
A
#
# COMPACT_ATOMS: atom_id res chain seq x y z
N GLU A 1 -21.66 8.65 -16.29
CA GLU A 1 -20.88 9.70 -16.97
C GLU A 1 -19.44 9.25 -17.20
N GLN A 2 -18.68 8.84 -16.18
CA GLN A 2 -17.28 8.43 -16.30
C GLN A 2 -17.06 7.27 -17.30
N VAL A 3 -17.87 6.22 -17.26
CA VAL A 3 -17.79 5.10 -18.22
C VAL A 3 -17.91 5.57 -19.66
N LYS A 4 -18.76 6.56 -19.93
CA LYS A 4 -18.91 7.13 -21.28
C LYS A 4 -17.67 7.93 -21.68
N ALA A 5 -17.18 8.77 -20.77
CA ALA A 5 -15.98 9.58 -21.00
C ALA A 5 -14.74 8.70 -21.29
N ILE A 6 -14.56 7.62 -20.53
CA ILE A 6 -13.46 6.67 -20.77
C ILE A 6 -13.57 6.03 -22.16
N ARG A 7 -14.79 5.60 -22.57
CA ARG A 7 -15.01 5.02 -23.91
C ARG A 7 -14.71 6.00 -25.03
N GLU A 8 -15.12 7.25 -24.86
CA GLU A 8 -14.86 8.31 -25.85
C GLU A 8 -13.39 8.67 -25.94
N GLN A 9 -12.67 8.66 -24.81
CA GLN A 9 -11.24 8.94 -24.77
C GLN A 9 -10.40 7.80 -25.35
N VAL A 10 -10.70 6.56 -24.98
CA VAL A 10 -9.88 5.40 -25.34
C VAL A 10 -10.18 4.91 -26.77
N GLY A 11 -11.44 4.98 -27.21
CA GLY A 11 -11.84 4.43 -28.51
C GLY A 11 -11.45 2.96 -28.64
N ASP A 12 -10.70 2.63 -29.70
CA ASP A 12 -10.17 1.28 -29.96
C ASP A 12 -8.76 1.03 -29.38
N GLY A 13 -8.21 2.01 -28.61
CA GLY A 13 -6.87 1.95 -28.03
C GLY A 13 -6.74 0.95 -26.89
N ARG A 14 -5.51 0.60 -26.55
CA ARG A 14 -5.17 -0.30 -25.44
C ARG A 14 -4.67 0.49 -24.24
N VAL A 15 -5.13 0.10 -23.06
CA VAL A 15 -4.82 0.73 -21.77
C VAL A 15 -4.03 -0.20 -20.89
N VAL A 16 -2.97 0.29 -20.26
CA VAL A 16 -2.27 -0.43 -19.19
C VAL A 16 -2.46 0.30 -17.86
N LEU A 17 -2.64 -0.45 -16.77
CA LEU A 17 -2.77 0.07 -15.40
C LEU A 17 -1.81 -0.66 -14.46
N GLY A 18 -1.02 0.08 -13.69
CA GLY A 18 -0.32 -0.45 -12.52
C GLY A 18 -1.30 -0.63 -11.35
N LEU A 19 -1.60 -1.88 -11.01
CA LEU A 19 -2.50 -2.22 -9.92
C LEU A 19 -1.70 -2.38 -8.62
N SER A 20 -1.74 -1.37 -7.74
CA SER A 20 -0.98 -1.40 -6.48
C SER A 20 -1.68 -2.16 -5.34
N GLY A 21 -2.91 -2.63 -5.57
CA GLY A 21 -3.77 -3.16 -4.50
C GLY A 21 -4.40 -2.09 -3.60
N GLY A 22 -4.06 -0.81 -3.77
CA GLY A 22 -4.73 0.32 -3.10
C GLY A 22 -6.13 0.56 -3.67
N VAL A 23 -7.02 1.19 -2.88
CA VAL A 23 -8.41 1.43 -3.30
C VAL A 23 -8.51 2.26 -4.58
N ASP A 24 -7.61 3.23 -4.78
CA ASP A 24 -7.69 4.15 -5.92
C ASP A 24 -7.36 3.42 -7.23
N SER A 25 -6.26 2.68 -7.29
CA SER A 25 -5.91 1.85 -8.45
C SER A 25 -6.95 0.75 -8.69
N ALA A 26 -7.52 0.18 -7.62
CA ALA A 26 -8.56 -0.83 -7.68
C ALA A 26 -9.85 -0.29 -8.31
N VAL A 27 -10.31 0.87 -7.86
CA VAL A 27 -11.52 1.52 -8.39
C VAL A 27 -11.30 2.04 -9.81
N ALA A 28 -10.12 2.62 -10.11
CA ALA A 28 -9.76 3.02 -11.46
C ALA A 28 -9.79 1.82 -12.41
N GLY A 29 -9.16 0.70 -12.04
CA GLY A 29 -9.16 -0.53 -12.83
C GLY A 29 -10.56 -1.07 -13.08
N ALA A 30 -11.36 -1.22 -12.04
CA ALA A 30 -12.74 -1.71 -12.15
C ALA A 30 -13.64 -0.79 -13.02
N LEU A 31 -13.45 0.52 -12.89
CA LEU A 31 -14.21 1.50 -13.68
C LEU A 31 -13.81 1.47 -15.17
N ILE A 32 -12.52 1.40 -15.46
CA ILE A 32 -12.00 1.31 -16.82
C ILE A 32 -12.41 -0.03 -17.45
N HIS A 33 -12.22 -1.15 -16.74
CA HIS A 33 -12.65 -2.46 -17.23
C HIS A 33 -14.15 -2.50 -17.55
N ARG A 34 -14.99 -1.90 -16.73
CA ARG A 34 -16.42 -1.75 -17.01
C ARG A 34 -16.69 -0.92 -18.29
N ALA A 35 -15.80 0.02 -18.60
CA ALA A 35 -15.95 0.86 -19.78
C ALA A 35 -15.50 0.18 -21.07
N ILE A 36 -14.33 -0.45 -21.07
CA ILE A 36 -13.62 -0.92 -22.29
C ILE A 36 -13.27 -2.43 -22.28
N GLY A 37 -13.57 -3.16 -21.19
CA GLY A 37 -13.35 -4.62 -21.12
C GLY A 37 -11.90 -5.01 -21.35
N ASP A 38 -11.68 -5.91 -22.29
CA ASP A 38 -10.39 -6.54 -22.60
C ASP A 38 -9.34 -5.60 -23.22
N GLN A 39 -9.69 -4.34 -23.51
CA GLN A 39 -8.71 -3.33 -23.91
C GLN A 39 -7.83 -2.87 -22.73
N LEU A 40 -8.23 -3.18 -21.48
CA LEU A 40 -7.45 -2.90 -20.28
C LEU A 40 -6.63 -4.14 -19.88
N THR A 41 -5.32 -3.97 -19.75
CA THR A 41 -4.45 -4.93 -19.07
C THR A 41 -3.93 -4.33 -17.78
N CYS A 42 -4.08 -5.02 -16.67
CA CYS A 42 -3.55 -4.63 -15.37
C CYS A 42 -2.22 -5.32 -15.09
N ILE A 43 -1.23 -4.60 -14.57
CA ILE A 43 0.04 -5.18 -14.11
C ILE A 43 0.11 -5.03 -12.59
N PHE A 44 0.20 -6.15 -11.88
CA PHE A 44 0.39 -6.22 -10.44
C PHE A 44 1.77 -6.79 -10.13
N VAL A 45 2.53 -6.10 -9.29
CA VAL A 45 3.86 -6.53 -8.87
C VAL A 45 3.84 -6.88 -7.38
N ASP A 46 4.02 -8.17 -7.07
CA ASP A 46 4.27 -8.61 -5.71
C ASP A 46 5.75 -8.43 -5.38
N HIS A 47 6.05 -7.39 -4.66
CA HIS A 47 7.40 -7.03 -4.23
C HIS A 47 7.80 -7.63 -2.86
N GLY A 48 6.94 -8.45 -2.26
CA GLY A 48 7.22 -9.08 -0.98
C GLY A 48 7.06 -8.18 0.26
N MET A 49 6.67 -6.91 0.12
CA MET A 49 6.42 -6.00 1.25
C MET A 49 4.94 -5.66 1.43
N LEU A 50 4.07 -6.48 0.88
CA LEU A 50 2.63 -6.40 1.11
C LEU A 50 2.26 -7.03 2.46
N ARG A 51 1.07 -6.70 2.98
CA ARG A 51 0.50 -7.37 4.14
C ARG A 51 0.23 -8.85 3.85
N LEU A 52 0.06 -9.62 4.90
CA LEU A 52 -0.22 -11.05 4.79
C LEU A 52 -1.49 -11.30 3.95
N GLY A 53 -1.35 -12.12 2.90
CA GLY A 53 -2.44 -12.52 2.03
C GLY A 53 -2.91 -11.47 1.01
N GLU A 54 -2.39 -10.24 1.02
CA GLU A 54 -2.85 -9.18 0.11
C GLU A 54 -2.57 -9.49 -1.37
N ALA A 55 -1.41 -10.05 -1.71
CA ALA A 55 -1.09 -10.40 -3.09
C ALA A 55 -2.10 -11.40 -3.67
N LEU A 56 -2.42 -12.45 -2.89
CA LEU A 56 -3.42 -13.43 -3.29
C LEU A 56 -4.80 -12.80 -3.43
N GLN A 57 -5.19 -11.93 -2.48
CA GLN A 57 -6.47 -11.23 -2.55
C GLN A 57 -6.62 -10.37 -3.78
N VAL A 58 -5.56 -9.65 -4.19
CA VAL A 58 -5.56 -8.84 -5.41
C VAL A 58 -5.77 -9.74 -6.63
N ILE A 59 -5.02 -10.83 -6.74
CA ILE A 59 -5.12 -11.76 -7.86
C ILE A 59 -6.53 -12.40 -7.91
N GLU A 60 -7.03 -12.90 -6.78
CA GLU A 60 -8.36 -13.51 -6.71
C GLU A 60 -9.46 -12.53 -7.13
N THR A 61 -9.42 -11.31 -6.62
CA THR A 61 -10.46 -10.32 -6.91
C THR A 61 -10.43 -9.88 -8.38
N PHE A 62 -9.28 -9.48 -8.90
CA PHE A 62 -9.23 -8.83 -10.22
C PHE A 62 -9.17 -9.83 -11.38
N ASP A 63 -8.41 -10.90 -11.25
CA ASP A 63 -8.33 -11.95 -12.29
C ASP A 63 -9.56 -12.88 -12.21
N ARG A 64 -9.81 -13.52 -11.06
CA ARG A 64 -10.80 -14.61 -11.00
C ARG A 64 -12.23 -14.13 -10.85
N GLU A 65 -12.49 -13.16 -9.94
CA GLU A 65 -13.86 -12.71 -9.65
C GLU A 65 -14.34 -11.66 -10.66
N MET A 66 -13.47 -10.74 -11.08
CA MET A 66 -13.83 -9.68 -12.03
C MET A 66 -13.48 -10.02 -13.49
N GLY A 67 -12.69 -11.06 -13.74
CA GLY A 67 -12.28 -11.48 -15.08
C GLY A 67 -11.46 -10.43 -15.83
N MET A 68 -10.66 -9.64 -15.12
CA MET A 68 -9.80 -8.64 -15.74
C MET A 68 -8.51 -9.29 -16.25
N ASP A 69 -7.98 -8.79 -17.37
CA ASP A 69 -6.66 -9.20 -17.85
C ASP A 69 -5.57 -8.70 -16.89
N LEU A 70 -5.02 -9.63 -16.07
CA LEU A 70 -4.09 -9.34 -15.00
C LEU A 70 -2.75 -10.05 -15.20
N VAL A 71 -1.69 -9.28 -15.43
CA VAL A 71 -0.30 -9.74 -15.40
C VAL A 71 0.22 -9.65 -13.96
N ALA A 72 0.21 -10.75 -13.23
CA ALA A 72 0.75 -10.84 -11.87
C ALA A 72 2.24 -11.23 -11.91
N VAL A 73 3.10 -10.37 -11.42
CA VAL A 73 4.56 -10.56 -11.39
C VAL A 73 5.02 -10.83 -9.97
N ASN A 74 5.56 -12.03 -9.72
CA ASN A 74 6.29 -12.29 -8.49
C ASN A 74 7.72 -11.75 -8.62
N ALA A 75 8.03 -10.74 -7.83
CA ALA A 75 9.32 -10.08 -7.80
C ALA A 75 9.99 -10.09 -6.41
N ILE A 76 9.47 -10.90 -5.47
CA ILE A 76 9.89 -10.92 -4.06
C ILE A 76 11.41 -11.05 -3.94
N GLU A 77 12.00 -12.09 -4.55
CA GLU A 77 13.44 -12.36 -4.47
C GLU A 77 14.26 -11.18 -4.99
N ALA A 78 13.88 -10.64 -6.16
CA ALA A 78 14.56 -9.51 -6.76
C ALA A 78 14.52 -8.23 -5.89
N TYR A 79 13.45 -8.01 -5.14
CA TYR A 79 13.39 -6.87 -4.21
C TYR A 79 14.21 -7.13 -2.94
N LEU A 80 14.16 -8.34 -2.39
CA LEU A 80 14.97 -8.69 -1.22
C LEU A 80 16.47 -8.56 -1.50
N GLU A 81 16.93 -9.04 -2.65
CA GLU A 81 18.32 -8.88 -3.09
C GLU A 81 18.72 -7.38 -3.22
N ALA A 82 17.84 -6.56 -3.78
CA ALA A 82 18.15 -5.14 -3.97
C ALA A 82 18.12 -4.34 -2.65
N LEU A 83 17.44 -4.84 -1.63
CA LEU A 83 17.31 -4.21 -0.31
C LEU A 83 18.27 -4.80 0.72
N ASP A 84 19.09 -5.79 0.33
CA ASP A 84 20.07 -6.41 1.21
C ASP A 84 21.06 -5.37 1.76
N GLY A 85 21.24 -5.33 3.08
CA GLY A 85 22.08 -4.37 3.79
C GLY A 85 21.59 -2.90 3.75
N ILE A 86 20.39 -2.63 3.23
CA ILE A 86 19.83 -1.28 3.16
C ILE A 86 18.96 -1.00 4.38
N SER A 87 19.40 -0.04 5.20
CA SER A 87 18.67 0.40 6.41
C SER A 87 18.11 1.83 6.31
N ASP A 88 18.65 2.64 5.41
CA ASP A 88 18.21 4.03 5.21
C ASP A 88 16.84 4.07 4.51
N PRO A 89 15.82 4.78 5.08
CA PRO A 89 14.46 4.76 4.57
C PRO A 89 14.32 5.42 3.19
N GLU A 90 15.07 6.47 2.90
CA GLU A 90 15.01 7.14 1.60
C GLU A 90 15.61 6.26 0.50
N ARG A 91 16.70 5.53 0.81
CA ARG A 91 17.26 4.54 -0.11
C ARG A 91 16.30 3.38 -0.35
N LYS A 92 15.61 2.87 0.70
CA LYS A 92 14.57 1.86 0.54
C LYS A 92 13.49 2.33 -0.44
N ARG A 93 12.96 3.56 -0.23
CA ARG A 93 11.95 4.18 -1.11
C ARG A 93 12.41 4.29 -2.56
N ALA A 94 13.63 4.79 -2.77
CA ALA A 94 14.21 4.96 -4.09
C ALA A 94 14.36 3.61 -4.83
N ILE A 95 14.95 2.60 -4.17
CA ILE A 95 15.15 1.25 -4.74
C ILE A 95 13.79 0.60 -5.09
N ILE A 96 12.82 0.69 -4.18
CA ILE A 96 11.49 0.09 -4.40
C ILE A 96 10.78 0.76 -5.56
N GLY A 97 10.81 2.09 -5.61
CA GLY A 97 10.19 2.87 -6.69
C GLY A 97 10.83 2.60 -8.05
N GLU A 98 12.16 2.67 -8.13
CA GLU A 98 12.89 2.41 -9.39
C GLU A 98 12.64 0.99 -9.89
N LYS A 99 12.73 0.00 -9.00
CA LYS A 99 12.52 -1.41 -9.37
C LYS A 99 11.10 -1.66 -9.86
N PHE A 100 10.10 -1.03 -9.23
CA PHE A 100 8.71 -1.09 -9.69
C PHE A 100 8.58 -0.58 -11.13
N ILE A 101 9.14 0.58 -11.42
CA ILE A 101 9.10 1.21 -12.75
C ILE A 101 9.74 0.27 -13.80
N ARG A 102 10.92 -0.30 -13.50
CA ARG A 102 11.61 -1.20 -14.43
C ARG A 102 10.85 -2.49 -14.70
N ILE A 103 10.22 -3.06 -13.67
CA ILE A 103 9.39 -4.25 -13.83
C ILE A 103 8.13 -3.91 -14.65
N PHE A 104 7.46 -2.82 -14.30
CA PHE A 104 6.27 -2.35 -15.02
C PHE A 104 6.56 -2.10 -16.50
N GLU A 105 7.64 -1.37 -16.81
CA GLU A 105 8.11 -1.11 -18.17
C GLU A 105 8.36 -2.42 -18.94
N ARG A 106 9.08 -3.35 -18.33
CA ARG A 106 9.39 -4.66 -18.95
C ARG A 106 8.12 -5.42 -19.30
N GLU A 107 7.15 -5.47 -18.41
CA GLU A 107 5.89 -6.18 -18.64
C GLU A 107 5.00 -5.42 -19.65
N ALA A 108 4.93 -4.10 -19.56
CA ALA A 108 4.19 -3.30 -20.55
C ALA A 108 4.74 -3.47 -21.97
N ARG A 109 6.07 -3.53 -22.17
CA ARG A 109 6.67 -3.78 -23.49
C ARG A 109 6.31 -5.15 -24.08
N LYS A 110 6.06 -6.18 -23.25
CA LYS A 110 5.62 -7.51 -23.71
C LYS A 110 4.20 -7.48 -24.26
N LEU A 111 3.38 -6.53 -23.86
CA LEU A 111 1.99 -6.41 -24.32
C LEU A 111 1.89 -5.84 -25.75
N GLY A 112 2.99 -5.37 -26.33
CA GLY A 112 3.02 -4.73 -27.65
C GLY A 112 2.65 -3.27 -27.60
N GLN A 113 1.89 -2.80 -28.61
CA GLN A 113 1.47 -1.40 -28.65
C GLN A 113 0.44 -1.12 -27.56
N ILE A 114 0.74 -0.12 -26.73
CA ILE A 114 -0.14 0.43 -25.70
C ILE A 114 -0.27 1.92 -25.99
N ASP A 115 -1.48 2.44 -25.99
CA ASP A 115 -1.78 3.83 -26.33
C ASP A 115 -1.98 4.68 -25.07
N PHE A 116 -2.47 4.06 -23.99
CA PHE A 116 -2.85 4.77 -22.77
C PHE A 116 -2.27 4.14 -21.52
N LEU A 117 -1.87 5.01 -20.57
CA LEU A 117 -1.54 4.64 -19.21
C LEU A 117 -2.63 5.13 -18.25
N ALA A 118 -3.26 4.21 -17.54
CA ALA A 118 -4.25 4.56 -16.53
C ALA A 118 -3.60 4.80 -15.17
N GLN A 119 -4.13 5.79 -14.43
CA GLN A 119 -3.69 6.14 -13.08
C GLN A 119 -4.90 6.35 -12.15
N GLY A 120 -4.73 5.94 -10.90
CA GLY A 120 -5.70 6.16 -9.83
C GLY A 120 -5.55 7.50 -9.12
N THR A 121 -5.07 8.55 -9.80
CA THR A 121 -4.94 9.91 -9.25
C THR A 121 -6.29 10.43 -8.78
N ILE A 122 -6.35 10.97 -7.56
CA ILE A 122 -7.53 11.57 -6.95
C ILE A 122 -7.34 13.08 -6.73
N TYR A 123 -8.41 13.82 -6.43
CA TYR A 123 -8.35 15.27 -6.32
C TYR A 123 -7.37 15.81 -5.26
N PRO A 124 -7.22 15.20 -4.06
CA PRO A 124 -6.17 15.59 -3.11
C PRO A 124 -4.75 15.52 -3.68
N ASP A 125 -4.44 14.50 -4.50
CA ASP A 125 -3.13 14.36 -5.16
C ASP A 125 -2.86 15.53 -6.11
N VAL A 126 -3.90 15.99 -6.81
CA VAL A 126 -3.81 17.14 -7.73
C VAL A 126 -3.53 18.44 -6.98
N ILE A 127 -4.19 18.65 -5.82
CA ILE A 127 -3.96 19.84 -4.99
C ILE A 127 -2.53 19.84 -4.42
N GLU A 128 -2.09 18.70 -3.87
CA GLU A 128 -0.75 18.55 -3.31
C GLU A 128 0.34 18.81 -4.36
N SER A 129 0.12 18.35 -5.57
CA SER A 129 1.02 18.58 -6.71
C SER A 129 1.06 20.04 -7.16
N ALA A 130 -0.07 20.76 -7.10
CA ALA A 130 -0.15 22.16 -7.51
C ALA A 130 0.51 23.14 -6.53
N GLY A 131 0.68 22.73 -5.26
CA GLY A 131 1.29 23.55 -4.20
C GLY A 131 2.82 23.56 -4.20
N LYS A 132 3.47 22.69 -4.95
CA LYS A 132 4.93 22.66 -5.09
C LYS A 132 5.35 23.52 -6.27
N ASP A 133 6.23 24.48 -6.04
CA ASP A 133 6.69 25.50 -7.01
C ASP A 133 7.08 24.91 -8.38
N LYS A 134 6.80 25.66 -9.45
CA LYS A 134 7.02 25.30 -10.87
C LYS A 134 8.45 24.86 -11.26
N LYS A 135 9.44 25.00 -10.37
CA LYS A 135 10.82 24.52 -10.60
C LYS A 135 10.96 23.01 -10.42
N ASP A 136 10.04 22.37 -9.74
CA ASP A 136 10.06 20.92 -9.47
C ASP A 136 9.02 20.14 -10.30
N ALA A 137 8.52 20.70 -11.39
CA ALA A 137 7.54 20.04 -12.26
C ALA A 137 8.03 18.67 -12.81
N HIS A 138 9.34 18.49 -12.94
CA HIS A 138 9.93 17.17 -13.22
C HIS A 138 9.93 16.23 -12.01
N VAL A 139 9.98 16.76 -10.78
CA VAL A 139 9.95 15.97 -9.52
C VAL A 139 8.53 15.50 -9.19
N ILE A 140 7.49 16.24 -9.62
CA ILE A 140 6.08 15.88 -9.42
C ILE A 140 5.73 14.54 -10.08
N LYS A 141 6.36 14.21 -11.20
CA LYS A 141 6.24 12.92 -11.86
C LYS A 141 6.83 11.74 -11.04
N THR A 142 7.73 12.01 -10.11
CA THR A 142 8.47 10.98 -9.35
C THR A 142 7.72 10.45 -8.12
N HIS A 143 6.77 11.20 -7.56
CA HIS A 143 6.04 10.78 -6.36
C HIS A 143 4.81 9.89 -6.62
N HIS A 144 4.31 9.89 -7.84
CA HIS A 144 3.21 9.02 -8.27
C HIS A 144 3.71 7.98 -9.27
N ASN A 145 4.52 7.03 -8.84
CA ASN A 145 4.94 5.75 -9.48
C ASN A 145 5.12 5.71 -11.02
N VAL A 146 5.02 6.82 -11.74
CA VAL A 146 5.05 6.86 -13.21
C VAL A 146 6.04 7.89 -13.77
N GLY A 147 6.61 8.73 -12.92
CA GLY A 147 7.57 9.76 -13.33
C GLY A 147 8.94 9.26 -13.77
N GLY A 148 9.15 7.96 -13.81
CA GLY A 148 10.38 7.33 -14.27
C GLY A 148 10.22 6.41 -15.47
N LEU A 149 9.04 6.41 -16.13
CA LEU A 149 8.91 5.69 -17.40
C LEU A 149 9.79 6.37 -18.44
N PRO A 150 10.43 5.60 -19.35
CA PRO A 150 11.25 6.14 -20.40
C PRO A 150 10.48 7.12 -21.29
N GLU A 151 11.18 8.16 -21.79
CA GLU A 151 10.61 9.17 -22.68
C GLU A 151 10.14 8.58 -24.03
N ASP A 152 10.60 7.37 -24.38
CA ASP A 152 10.19 6.64 -25.58
C ASP A 152 8.86 5.88 -25.43
N MET A 153 8.26 5.87 -24.24
CA MET A 153 6.90 5.36 -23.98
C MET A 153 5.92 6.55 -23.99
N ASP A 154 5.42 6.86 -25.17
CA ASP A 154 4.48 8.00 -25.39
C ASP A 154 3.05 7.55 -25.12
N PHE A 155 2.65 7.54 -23.84
CA PHE A 155 1.31 7.20 -23.41
C PHE A 155 0.44 8.45 -23.17
N GLU A 156 -0.79 8.44 -23.63
CA GLU A 156 -1.80 9.34 -23.09
C GLU A 156 -2.32 8.86 -21.73
N LEU A 157 -2.64 9.79 -20.82
CA LEU A 157 -3.10 9.45 -19.48
C LEU A 157 -4.61 9.28 -19.42
N VAL A 158 -5.07 8.22 -18.74
CA VAL A 158 -6.47 8.00 -18.37
C VAL A 158 -6.58 8.08 -16.85
N GLU A 159 -7.17 9.16 -16.33
CA GLU A 159 -7.27 9.45 -14.90
C GLU A 159 -8.76 9.60 -14.47
N PRO A 160 -9.51 8.51 -14.38
CA PRO A 160 -10.96 8.58 -14.20
C PRO A 160 -11.40 9.11 -12.83
N LEU A 161 -10.49 9.16 -11.84
CA LEU A 161 -10.78 9.55 -10.46
C LEU A 161 -10.25 10.96 -10.12
N ARG A 162 -9.64 11.67 -11.07
CA ARG A 162 -8.87 12.90 -10.86
C ARG A 162 -9.64 14.04 -10.15
N LEU A 163 -10.96 14.08 -10.29
CA LEU A 163 -11.82 15.11 -9.69
C LEU A 163 -12.60 14.60 -8.47
N LEU A 164 -12.26 13.41 -7.95
CA LEU A 164 -12.99 12.77 -6.86
C LEU A 164 -12.19 12.81 -5.55
N PHE A 165 -12.93 12.90 -4.45
CA PHE A 165 -12.39 12.71 -3.11
C PHE A 165 -12.42 11.23 -2.73
N LYS A 166 -11.63 10.86 -1.73
CA LYS A 166 -11.43 9.48 -1.27
C LYS A 166 -12.72 8.76 -0.88
N ASP A 167 -13.65 9.46 -0.26
CA ASP A 167 -14.96 8.93 0.12
C ASP A 167 -15.85 8.65 -1.09
N GLU A 168 -15.78 9.48 -2.13
CA GLU A 168 -16.48 9.27 -3.40
C GLU A 168 -15.91 8.07 -4.15
N VAL A 169 -14.57 7.94 -4.17
CA VAL A 169 -13.89 6.76 -4.75
C VAL A 169 -14.35 5.47 -4.06
N ARG A 170 -14.44 5.45 -2.73
CA ARG A 170 -14.96 4.30 -1.99
C ARG A 170 -16.42 3.97 -2.33
N ARG A 171 -17.29 4.99 -2.45
CA ARG A 171 -18.69 4.79 -2.87
C ARG A 171 -18.79 4.17 -4.27
N ILE A 172 -17.95 4.64 -5.19
CA ILE A 172 -17.87 4.08 -6.55
C ILE A 172 -17.37 2.64 -6.49
N GLY A 173 -16.33 2.35 -5.73
CA GLY A 173 -15.80 0.99 -5.56
C GLY A 173 -16.88 0.02 -5.06
N THR A 174 -17.66 0.42 -4.05
CA THR A 174 -18.80 -0.37 -3.56
C THR A 174 -19.85 -0.57 -4.65
N ALA A 175 -20.21 0.46 -5.39
CA ALA A 175 -21.18 0.40 -6.49
C ALA A 175 -20.71 -0.45 -7.68
N LEU A 176 -19.39 -0.59 -7.87
CA LEU A 176 -18.77 -1.49 -8.86
C LEU A 176 -18.69 -2.95 -8.40
N GLY A 177 -19.03 -3.24 -7.14
CA GLY A 177 -19.00 -4.59 -6.59
C GLY A 177 -17.64 -5.01 -6.05
N LEU A 178 -16.70 -4.06 -5.85
CA LEU A 178 -15.43 -4.38 -5.21
C LEU A 178 -15.63 -4.85 -3.77
N PRO A 179 -14.90 -5.90 -3.33
CA PRO A 179 -14.99 -6.39 -1.96
C PRO A 179 -14.72 -5.31 -0.93
N GLU A 180 -15.43 -5.36 0.18
CA GLU A 180 -15.26 -4.42 1.29
C GLU A 180 -13.81 -4.34 1.80
N LYS A 181 -13.11 -5.46 1.78
CA LYS A 181 -11.70 -5.57 2.15
C LYS A 181 -10.77 -4.68 1.31
N ILE A 182 -11.12 -4.44 0.04
CA ILE A 182 -10.38 -3.56 -0.87
C ILE A 182 -10.83 -2.12 -0.69
N VAL A 183 -12.14 -1.87 -0.72
CA VAL A 183 -12.70 -0.50 -0.64
C VAL A 183 -12.35 0.18 0.69
N TRP A 184 -12.37 -0.58 1.78
CA TRP A 184 -12.13 -0.07 3.13
C TRP A 184 -10.77 -0.50 3.71
N ARG A 185 -9.84 -0.84 2.83
CA ARG A 185 -8.47 -1.13 3.21
C ARG A 185 -7.86 0.04 3.99
N GLN A 186 -7.13 -0.27 5.06
CA GLN A 186 -6.33 0.71 5.79
C GLN A 186 -5.31 1.37 4.87
N PRO A 187 -5.01 2.67 5.02
CA PRO A 187 -3.95 3.33 4.29
C PRO A 187 -2.65 2.52 4.35
N PHE A 188 -2.00 2.38 3.22
CA PHE A 188 -0.78 1.61 3.10
C PHE A 188 0.20 2.35 2.19
N PRO A 189 1.43 2.58 2.63
CA PRO A 189 2.40 3.36 1.86
C PRO A 189 2.88 2.61 0.63
N GLY A 190 3.34 3.33 -0.40
CA GLY A 190 3.87 2.74 -1.63
C GLY A 190 5.01 1.73 -1.40
N PRO A 191 6.01 2.01 -0.53
CA PRO A 191 7.05 1.06 -0.18
C PRO A 191 6.59 -0.15 0.66
N GLY A 192 5.32 -0.18 1.04
CA GLY A 192 4.74 -1.26 1.83
C GLY A 192 5.35 -1.38 3.22
N LEU A 193 5.53 -2.63 3.67
CA LEU A 193 6.12 -2.94 4.97
C LEU A 193 7.61 -2.57 5.08
N ALA A 194 8.28 -2.22 3.97
CA ALA A 194 9.68 -1.84 3.99
C ALA A 194 9.97 -0.66 4.94
N ILE A 195 9.05 0.31 5.02
CA ILE A 195 9.15 1.48 5.91
C ILE A 195 8.48 1.28 7.28
N ARG A 196 8.02 0.06 7.55
CA ARG A 196 7.53 -0.39 8.85
C ARG A 196 8.42 -1.48 9.45
N CYS A 197 9.36 -2.00 8.67
CA CYS A 197 10.47 -2.85 9.11
C CYS A 197 11.71 -1.95 9.23
N LEU A 198 11.89 -1.31 10.40
CA LEU A 198 12.96 -0.36 10.62
C LEU A 198 14.33 -1.05 10.61
N GLY A 199 15.32 -0.39 10.01
CA GLY A 199 16.62 -0.98 9.79
C GLY A 199 16.64 -1.94 8.59
N GLU A 200 17.44 -2.98 8.67
CA GLU A 200 17.62 -3.96 7.59
C GLU A 200 16.37 -4.81 7.34
N ILE A 201 16.09 -5.12 6.08
CA ILE A 201 14.95 -5.93 5.67
C ILE A 201 15.43 -7.36 5.40
N THR A 202 14.88 -8.31 6.14
CA THR A 202 15.03 -9.74 5.86
C THR A 202 13.65 -10.39 5.77
N TRP A 203 13.58 -11.55 5.13
CA TRP A 203 12.31 -12.28 5.02
C TRP A 203 11.71 -12.62 6.38
N ASP A 204 12.52 -13.10 7.32
CA ASP A 204 12.06 -13.46 8.67
C ASP A 204 11.49 -12.25 9.43
N ARG A 205 12.13 -11.08 9.29
CA ARG A 205 11.67 -9.83 9.88
C ARG A 205 10.36 -9.35 9.25
N LEU A 206 10.21 -9.47 7.93
CA LEU A 206 8.95 -9.17 7.24
C LEU A 206 7.83 -10.12 7.69
N GLU A 207 8.11 -11.41 7.84
CA GLU A 207 7.12 -12.38 8.30
C GLU A 207 6.67 -12.11 9.76
N ALA A 208 7.60 -11.76 10.64
CA ALA A 208 7.27 -11.37 11.99
C ALA A 208 6.38 -10.12 12.01
N LEU A 209 6.75 -9.10 11.23
CA LEU A 209 5.97 -7.87 11.09
C LEU A 209 4.56 -8.13 10.51
N ARG A 210 4.44 -8.95 9.45
CA ARG A 210 3.15 -9.32 8.86
C ARG A 210 2.21 -9.98 9.86
N LYS A 211 2.74 -10.93 10.63
CA LYS A 211 1.96 -11.65 11.65
C LYS A 211 1.50 -10.70 12.75
N ALA A 212 2.38 -9.82 13.23
CA ALA A 212 2.02 -8.82 14.23
C ALA A 212 0.98 -7.82 13.72
N ASP A 213 1.11 -7.34 12.47
CA ASP A 213 0.17 -6.42 11.83
C ASP A 213 -1.22 -7.07 11.67
N VAL A 214 -1.28 -8.32 11.22
CA VAL A 214 -2.54 -9.06 11.09
C VAL A 214 -3.24 -9.21 12.43
N ILE A 215 -2.53 -9.62 13.49
CA ILE A 215 -3.12 -9.75 14.83
C ILE A 215 -3.70 -8.42 15.29
N PHE A 216 -2.98 -7.32 15.13
CA PHE A 216 -3.45 -6.00 15.54
C PHE A 216 -4.69 -5.56 14.78
N ILE A 217 -4.69 -5.70 13.46
CA ILE A 217 -5.82 -5.32 12.59
C ILE A 217 -7.05 -6.21 12.83
N GLU A 218 -6.86 -7.51 13.09
CA GLU A 218 -7.94 -8.43 13.42
C GLU A 218 -8.63 -8.06 14.75
N GLU A 219 -7.83 -7.81 15.78
CA GLU A 219 -8.37 -7.41 17.09
C GLU A 219 -9.12 -6.07 16.99
N LEU A 220 -8.59 -5.08 16.27
CA LEU A 220 -9.30 -3.82 16.03
C LEU A 220 -10.61 -4.02 15.29
N ARG A 221 -10.66 -4.94 14.32
CA ARG A 221 -11.88 -5.26 13.58
C ARG A 221 -12.92 -5.96 14.48
N GLN A 222 -12.50 -6.94 15.28
CA GLN A 222 -13.38 -7.66 16.20
C GLN A 222 -13.96 -6.77 17.28
N ALA A 223 -13.23 -5.73 17.67
CA ALA A 223 -13.66 -4.73 18.65
C ALA A 223 -14.42 -3.54 18.04
N ASP A 224 -14.75 -3.55 16.73
CA ASP A 224 -15.37 -2.45 15.98
C ASP A 224 -14.57 -1.13 16.04
N MET A 225 -13.27 -1.20 16.37
CA MET A 225 -12.41 -0.01 16.51
C MET A 225 -11.68 0.35 15.21
N LEU A 226 -11.65 -0.51 14.20
CA LEU A 226 -10.87 -0.31 12.98
C LEU A 226 -11.34 0.88 12.13
N ARG A 227 -12.61 1.28 12.24
CA ARG A 227 -13.20 2.41 11.51
C ARG A 227 -13.75 3.50 12.43
N GLN A 228 -14.21 3.12 13.60
CA GLN A 228 -14.83 4.06 14.53
C GLN A 228 -13.82 4.66 15.52
N GLY A 229 -12.75 3.92 15.82
CA GLY A 229 -11.73 4.30 16.79
C GLY A 229 -10.40 4.70 16.19
N THR A 230 -10.14 4.35 14.91
CA THR A 230 -8.86 4.63 14.24
C THR A 230 -9.08 4.95 12.76
N GLN A 231 -8.31 5.89 12.21
CA GLN A 231 -8.24 6.17 10.78
C GLN A 231 -7.09 5.44 10.11
N GLN A 232 -5.98 5.19 10.85
CA GLN A 232 -4.89 4.35 10.40
C GLN A 232 -4.31 3.59 11.60
N ALA A 233 -4.06 2.30 11.42
CA ALA A 233 -3.46 1.43 12.42
C ALA A 233 -2.52 0.41 11.75
N PHE A 234 -1.37 0.14 12.39
CA PHE A 234 -0.38 -0.80 11.88
C PHE A 234 0.64 -1.18 12.95
N ALA A 235 1.38 -2.26 12.69
CA ALA A 235 2.54 -2.65 13.45
C ALA A 235 3.84 -2.13 12.78
N VAL A 236 4.86 -1.91 13.60
CA VAL A 236 6.23 -1.51 13.19
C VAL A 236 7.22 -2.44 13.88
N LEU A 237 8.15 -3.01 13.14
CA LEU A 237 9.23 -3.82 13.70
C LEU A 237 10.45 -2.93 13.96
N LEU A 238 10.85 -2.84 15.22
CA LEU A 238 11.96 -1.98 15.63
C LEU A 238 13.30 -2.71 15.49
N PRO A 239 14.40 -1.99 15.15
CA PRO A 239 15.73 -2.60 15.00
C PRO A 239 16.45 -2.74 16.34
N VAL A 240 15.71 -3.10 17.38
CA VAL A 240 16.24 -3.29 18.75
C VAL A 240 15.78 -4.63 19.30
N LYS A 241 16.65 -5.26 20.04
CA LYS A 241 16.35 -6.52 20.75
C LYS A 241 16.19 -6.26 22.23
N SER A 242 15.23 -6.92 22.83
CA SER A 242 15.00 -6.85 24.28
C SER A 242 15.16 -8.23 24.93
N VAL A 243 15.54 -8.20 26.19
CA VAL A 243 15.60 -9.42 27.00
C VAL A 243 14.17 -9.81 27.39
N GLY A 244 13.83 -11.07 27.17
CA GLY A 244 12.62 -11.72 27.62
C GLY A 244 12.91 -12.98 28.41
N VAL A 245 11.90 -13.51 29.06
CA VAL A 245 11.95 -14.82 29.71
C VAL A 245 10.78 -15.63 29.15
N MET A 246 11.11 -16.72 28.47
CA MET A 246 10.13 -17.64 27.89
C MET A 246 10.44 -19.05 28.50
N GLY A 247 9.56 -19.51 29.38
CA GLY A 247 9.84 -20.71 30.18
C GLY A 247 11.03 -20.51 31.07
N ASP A 248 11.97 -21.47 31.07
CA ASP A 248 13.20 -21.45 31.92
C ASP A 248 14.38 -20.72 31.23
N GLY A 249 14.20 -20.21 30.03
CA GLY A 249 15.25 -19.59 29.21
C GLY A 249 15.12 -18.07 29.07
N ARG A 250 16.29 -17.39 28.99
CA ARG A 250 16.34 -16.01 28.53
C ARG A 250 16.25 -15.99 27.00
N SER A 251 15.36 -15.15 26.46
CA SER A 251 15.31 -14.83 25.04
C SER A 251 15.87 -13.41 24.79
N TYR A 252 16.40 -13.19 23.59
CA TYR A 252 16.86 -11.88 23.15
C TYR A 252 16.32 -11.62 21.74
N GLU A 253 15.15 -11.02 21.70
CA GLU A 253 14.30 -10.95 20.50
C GLU A 253 13.86 -9.52 20.20
N GLU A 254 13.24 -9.31 19.05
CA GLU A 254 12.85 -8.02 18.55
C GLU A 254 11.61 -7.44 19.24
N VAL A 255 11.39 -6.16 19.02
CA VAL A 255 10.29 -5.36 19.60
C VAL A 255 9.34 -4.92 18.52
N ILE A 256 8.05 -5.12 18.73
CA ILE A 256 6.97 -4.54 17.91
C ILE A 256 6.45 -3.27 18.56
N ALA A 257 6.40 -2.18 17.78
CA ALA A 257 5.62 -1.00 18.14
C ALA A 257 4.26 -1.05 17.42
N LEU A 258 3.18 -0.77 18.15
CA LEU A 258 1.86 -0.59 17.59
C LEU A 258 1.60 0.90 17.41
N ARG A 259 1.14 1.29 16.25
CA ARG A 259 0.73 2.65 15.92
C ARG A 259 -0.74 2.65 15.52
N ALA A 260 -1.56 3.45 16.19
CA ALA A 260 -2.93 3.75 15.78
C ALA A 260 -3.22 5.23 15.98
N VAL A 261 -3.81 5.87 14.99
CA VAL A 261 -4.09 7.30 15.00
C VAL A 261 -5.53 7.62 14.66
N THR A 262 -6.00 8.73 15.21
CA THR A 262 -7.22 9.43 14.82
C THR A 262 -6.85 10.69 14.08
N THR A 263 -7.52 10.97 12.96
CA THR A 263 -7.27 12.14 12.13
C THR A 263 -8.49 12.43 11.25
N GLU A 264 -8.64 13.68 10.81
CA GLU A 264 -9.66 14.06 9.84
C GLU A 264 -9.07 14.20 8.43
N ASP A 265 -7.87 14.74 8.31
CA ASP A 265 -7.26 15.17 7.05
C ASP A 265 -5.85 14.61 6.79
N PHE A 266 -5.30 13.81 7.70
CA PHE A 266 -3.92 13.30 7.71
C PHE A 266 -2.83 14.39 7.80
N MET A 267 -3.19 15.66 7.83
CA MET A 267 -2.25 16.77 8.07
C MET A 267 -1.84 16.81 9.54
N THR A 268 -2.82 16.68 10.42
CA THR A 268 -2.64 16.50 11.86
C THR A 268 -3.22 15.15 12.29
N ALA A 269 -2.64 14.55 13.30
CA ALA A 269 -3.14 13.30 13.87
C ALA A 269 -2.84 13.21 15.36
N ASP A 270 -3.75 12.59 16.09
CA ASP A 270 -3.51 12.19 17.47
C ASP A 270 -3.44 10.67 17.58
N TRP A 271 -2.77 10.16 18.62
CA TRP A 271 -2.77 8.72 18.85
C TRP A 271 -4.15 8.25 19.35
N ALA A 272 -4.60 7.11 18.88
CA ALA A 272 -5.88 6.54 19.29
C ALA A 272 -5.80 6.01 20.73
N ARG A 273 -6.76 6.39 21.59
CA ARG A 273 -6.81 5.97 22.99
C ARG A 273 -7.50 4.62 23.09
N LEU A 274 -6.78 3.58 22.68
CA LEU A 274 -7.26 2.20 22.76
C LEU A 274 -7.34 1.75 24.22
N PRO A 275 -8.36 0.94 24.62
CA PRO A 275 -8.48 0.43 25.97
C PRO A 275 -7.26 -0.39 26.40
N TYR A 276 -6.87 -0.27 27.66
CA TYR A 276 -5.70 -1.01 28.19
C TYR A 276 -5.86 -2.52 28.09
N ASP A 277 -7.05 -3.05 28.34
CA ASP A 277 -7.32 -4.48 28.21
C ASP A 277 -7.22 -4.96 26.77
N PHE A 278 -7.61 -4.12 25.80
CA PHE A 278 -7.42 -4.37 24.38
C PHE A 278 -5.92 -4.45 24.05
N LEU A 279 -5.13 -3.45 24.45
CA LEU A 279 -3.69 -3.43 24.23
C LEU A 279 -2.99 -4.62 24.89
N ALA A 280 -3.42 -5.00 26.10
CA ALA A 280 -2.90 -6.17 26.80
C ALA A 280 -3.20 -7.47 26.04
N ASN A 281 -4.40 -7.60 25.46
CA ASN A 281 -4.76 -8.77 24.66
C ASN A 281 -3.94 -8.85 23.37
N VAL A 282 -3.83 -7.74 22.61
CA VAL A 282 -3.00 -7.68 21.39
C VAL A 282 -1.55 -8.01 21.69
N SER A 283 -0.97 -7.42 22.75
CA SER A 283 0.42 -7.70 23.18
C SER A 283 0.62 -9.17 23.50
N ARG A 284 -0.29 -9.77 24.26
CA ARG A 284 -0.23 -11.20 24.61
C ARG A 284 -0.28 -12.09 23.38
N ARG A 285 -1.18 -11.79 22.43
CA ARG A 285 -1.27 -12.54 21.17
C ARG A 285 0.02 -12.43 20.37
N ILE A 286 0.53 -11.21 20.16
CA ILE A 286 1.77 -11.00 19.39
C ILE A 286 2.93 -11.77 19.99
N VAL A 287 3.18 -11.65 21.29
CA VAL A 287 4.31 -12.32 21.96
C VAL A 287 4.18 -13.85 21.91
N ASN A 288 2.97 -14.41 21.94
CA ASN A 288 2.75 -15.84 21.90
C ASN A 288 2.70 -16.44 20.49
N GLU A 289 2.21 -15.67 19.50
CA GLU A 289 1.92 -16.18 18.16
C GLU A 289 2.99 -15.78 17.12
N VAL A 290 3.83 -14.76 17.42
CA VAL A 290 4.85 -14.26 16.49
C VAL A 290 6.24 -14.65 16.96
N PRO A 291 6.88 -15.64 16.32
CA PRO A 291 8.26 -16.02 16.65
C PRO A 291 9.24 -14.85 16.46
N GLY A 292 10.22 -14.74 17.35
CA GLY A 292 11.25 -13.70 17.28
C GLY A 292 10.85 -12.35 17.87
N VAL A 293 9.67 -12.27 18.52
CA VAL A 293 9.15 -11.06 19.18
C VAL A 293 8.83 -11.36 20.64
N ASN A 294 9.44 -10.61 21.57
CA ASN A 294 9.19 -10.77 23.00
C ASN A 294 8.69 -9.50 23.69
N ARG A 295 8.48 -8.42 22.96
CA ARG A 295 8.01 -7.15 23.52
C ARG A 295 7.14 -6.37 22.54
N VAL A 296 6.08 -5.77 23.09
CA VAL A 296 5.19 -4.87 22.37
C VAL A 296 5.15 -3.53 23.10
N VAL A 297 5.25 -2.42 22.35
CA VAL A 297 5.08 -1.05 22.83
C VAL A 297 3.98 -0.35 22.05
N TYR A 298 3.37 0.68 22.61
CA TYR A 298 2.34 1.48 21.95
C TYR A 298 2.84 2.92 21.75
N ASP A 299 2.82 3.41 20.51
CA ASP A 299 3.26 4.77 20.18
C ASP A 299 2.15 5.79 20.47
N ILE A 300 2.40 6.67 21.44
CA ILE A 300 1.50 7.71 21.92
C ILE A 300 1.88 9.12 21.40
N THR A 301 2.57 9.21 20.28
CA THR A 301 3.05 10.48 19.73
C THR A 301 2.03 11.09 18.77
N SER A 302 1.74 12.39 18.93
CA SER A 302 0.88 13.13 18.01
C SER A 302 1.65 13.60 16.77
N LYS A 303 0.94 13.92 15.69
CA LYS A 303 1.46 14.60 14.51
C LYS A 303 0.90 16.03 14.45
N PRO A 304 1.71 17.09 14.48
CA PRO A 304 3.12 17.09 14.83
C PRO A 304 3.39 16.77 16.30
N PRO A 305 4.65 16.55 16.79
CA PRO A 305 5.90 16.61 16.02
C PRO A 305 6.26 15.34 15.26
N GLY A 306 5.69 14.18 15.62
CA GLY A 306 5.91 12.95 14.89
C GLY A 306 5.18 12.92 13.55
N THR A 307 5.48 11.91 12.73
CA THR A 307 4.70 11.54 11.54
C THR A 307 3.76 10.39 11.89
N ILE A 308 2.87 10.00 10.97
CA ILE A 308 2.04 8.80 11.16
C ILE A 308 2.91 7.57 10.94
N GLU A 309 3.58 7.46 9.78
CA GLU A 309 4.59 6.43 9.54
C GLU A 309 5.88 6.75 10.33
N TRP A 310 6.68 5.73 10.61
CA TRP A 310 7.93 5.87 11.35
C TRP A 310 9.16 6.15 10.47
N GLU A 311 9.13 5.65 9.22
CA GLU A 311 10.15 5.90 8.18
C GLU A 311 9.54 6.56 6.93
#